data_cc1626f75299100528793739b4c4f04a
#
_entry.id   cc1626f75299100528793739b4c4f04a
#
_cell.length_a   1.000
_cell.length_b   1.000
_cell.length_c   1.000
_cell.angle_alpha   90.00
_cell.angle_beta   90.00
_cell.angle_gamma   90.00
#
_symmetry.space_group_name_H-M   'P 1'
#
loop_
_entity.id
_entity.type
_entity.pdbx_description
1 polymer ?
#
loop_
_entity_poly.entity_id
_entity_poly.type
_entity_poly.pdbx_seq_one_letter_code
_entity_poly.pdbx_strand_id
1 'polypeptide(L)'
;MEQKRREFIRFGVDDVVVEIVSEPFVVNTFRGFAPVVDVKVEGEEGTKSMYISAKSLADSLTPMVDENEGKFTGLKLKIRKESADSRAPYIVEKVK
;
A
#
# COMPACT_ATOMS: atom_id res chain seq x y z
N MET A 1 -6.63 8.20 -27.12
CA MET A 1 -5.66 7.43 -26.33
C MET A 1 -6.33 6.89 -25.09
N GLU A 2 -6.26 5.60 -24.92
CA GLU A 2 -6.84 5.00 -23.74
C GLU A 2 -5.95 5.15 -22.54
N GLN A 3 -6.52 5.59 -21.45
CA GLN A 3 -5.82 5.55 -20.18
C GLN A 3 -6.22 4.25 -19.49
N LYS A 4 -5.24 3.45 -19.16
CA LYS A 4 -5.50 2.29 -18.33
C LYS A 4 -5.95 2.75 -16.97
N ARG A 5 -7.07 2.22 -16.51
CA ARG A 5 -7.49 2.43 -15.15
C ARG A 5 -6.56 1.67 -14.24
N ARG A 6 -6.07 2.38 -13.24
CA ARG A 6 -5.24 1.81 -12.21
C ARG A 6 -6.13 1.05 -11.24
N GLU A 7 -5.82 -0.21 -11.01
CA GLU A 7 -6.53 -0.97 -9.99
C GLU A 7 -5.94 -0.68 -8.64
N PHE A 8 -6.81 -0.37 -7.68
CA PHE A 8 -6.39 -0.12 -6.30
C PHE A 8 -6.77 -1.31 -5.43
N ILE A 9 -5.84 -1.69 -4.56
CA ILE A 9 -6.08 -2.75 -3.61
C ILE A 9 -6.97 -2.23 -2.48
N ARG A 10 -7.86 -3.08 -2.00
CA ARG A 10 -8.71 -2.79 -0.84
C ARG A 10 -8.37 -3.76 0.27
N PHE A 11 -8.22 -3.24 1.46
CA PHE A 11 -7.92 -4.05 2.63
C PHE A 11 -9.16 -4.23 3.49
N GLY A 12 -9.30 -5.41 4.04
CA GLY A 12 -10.32 -5.74 5.02
C GLY A 12 -9.68 -6.28 6.28
N VAL A 13 -10.42 -7.11 7.00
CA VAL A 13 -9.94 -7.69 8.25
C VAL A 13 -9.04 -8.90 8.04
N ASP A 14 -9.01 -9.43 6.83
CA ASP A 14 -8.13 -10.56 6.50
C ASP A 14 -6.75 -10.06 6.12
N ASP A 15 -5.73 -10.83 6.45
CA ASP A 15 -4.37 -10.50 6.11
C ASP A 15 -4.16 -10.55 4.60
N VAL A 16 -3.49 -9.54 4.07
CA VAL A 16 -3.07 -9.50 2.67
C VAL A 16 -1.57 -9.27 2.63
N VAL A 17 -0.85 -10.13 1.94
CA VAL A 17 0.59 -9.99 1.79
C VAL A 17 0.87 -9.29 0.47
N VAL A 18 1.60 -8.19 0.54
CA VAL A 18 1.95 -7.40 -0.64
C VAL A 18 3.44 -7.12 -0.65
N GLU A 19 3.99 -6.99 -1.85
CA GLU A 19 5.36 -6.53 -2.04
C GLU A 19 5.33 -5.21 -2.78
N ILE A 20 5.97 -4.19 -2.24
CA ILE A 20 6.04 -2.88 -2.88
C ILE A 20 7.05 -2.97 -4.02
N VAL A 21 6.63 -2.63 -5.23
CA VAL A 21 7.45 -2.77 -6.43
C VAL A 21 7.79 -1.43 -7.09
N SER A 22 7.40 -0.32 -6.46
CA SER A 22 7.75 1.02 -6.96
C SER A 22 7.99 1.97 -5.80
N GLU A 23 8.69 3.06 -6.09
CA GLU A 23 8.77 4.17 -5.16
C GLU A 23 7.46 4.97 -5.22
N PRO A 24 7.17 5.79 -4.20
CA PRO A 24 5.92 6.56 -4.19
C PRO A 24 5.81 7.53 -5.36
N PHE A 25 4.61 7.64 -5.88
CA PHE A 25 4.27 8.65 -6.88
C PHE A 25 2.88 9.19 -6.57
N VAL A 26 2.53 10.30 -7.20
CA VAL A 26 1.29 11.01 -6.90
C VAL A 26 0.29 10.75 -8.01
N VAL A 27 -0.94 10.41 -7.63
CA VAL A 27 -2.05 10.27 -8.57
C VAL A 27 -3.08 11.37 -8.30
N ASN A 28 -3.78 11.78 -9.34
CA ASN A 28 -4.84 12.76 -9.22
C ASN A 28 -6.16 12.03 -8.93
N THR A 29 -6.81 12.41 -7.85
CA THR A 29 -8.13 11.90 -7.49
C THR A 29 -9.11 13.07 -7.48
N PHE A 30 -10.40 12.78 -7.41
CA PHE A 30 -11.38 13.86 -7.34
C PHE A 30 -11.31 14.66 -6.03
N ARG A 31 -10.57 14.16 -5.07
CA ARG A 31 -10.27 14.88 -3.80
C ARG A 31 -8.94 15.60 -3.83
N GLY A 32 -8.23 15.57 -4.96
CA GLY A 32 -6.91 16.13 -5.10
C GLY A 32 -5.86 15.05 -5.31
N PHE A 33 -4.61 15.39 -5.08
CA PHE A 33 -3.51 14.47 -5.28
C PHE A 33 -3.30 13.58 -4.07
N ALA A 34 -2.92 12.33 -4.32
CA ALA A 34 -2.65 11.38 -3.25
C ALA A 34 -1.42 10.54 -3.58
N PRO A 35 -0.57 10.25 -2.58
CA PRO A 35 0.59 9.39 -2.80
C PRO A 35 0.20 7.93 -2.85
N VAL A 36 0.80 7.20 -3.78
CA VAL A 36 0.57 5.75 -3.93
C VAL A 36 1.88 5.04 -4.23
N VAL A 37 1.88 3.74 -4.00
CA VAL A 37 2.94 2.84 -4.48
C VAL A 37 2.28 1.70 -5.23
N ASP A 38 3.00 1.12 -6.18
CA ASP A 38 2.56 -0.10 -6.83
C ASP A 38 3.01 -1.30 -6.02
N VAL A 39 2.13 -2.29 -5.91
CA VAL A 39 2.38 -3.49 -5.13
C VAL A 39 1.97 -4.73 -5.93
N LYS A 40 2.61 -5.84 -5.62
CA LYS A 40 2.16 -7.16 -6.05
C LYS A 40 1.54 -7.87 -4.87
N VAL A 41 0.36 -8.43 -5.08
CA VAL A 41 -0.36 -9.17 -4.04
C VAL A 41 0.03 -10.64 -4.17
N GLU A 42 0.41 -11.27 -3.07
CA GLU A 42 0.76 -12.68 -3.05
C GLU A 42 -0.42 -13.52 -3.53
N GLY A 43 -0.15 -14.42 -4.45
CA GLY A 43 -1.16 -15.29 -5.04
C GLY A 43 -1.95 -14.68 -6.18
N GLU A 44 -1.70 -13.43 -6.53
CA GLU A 44 -2.36 -12.76 -7.66
C GLU A 44 -1.35 -12.34 -8.71
N GLU A 45 -1.80 -12.33 -9.95
CA GLU A 45 -0.97 -11.82 -11.04
C GLU A 45 -1.20 -10.32 -11.21
N GLY A 46 -0.17 -9.65 -11.72
CA GLY A 46 -0.25 -8.23 -12.04
C GLY A 46 0.05 -7.35 -10.84
N THR A 47 -0.08 -6.06 -11.07
CA THR A 47 0.29 -5.03 -10.12
C THR A 47 -0.94 -4.21 -9.78
N LYS A 48 -1.09 -3.88 -8.51
CA LYS A 48 -2.15 -2.98 -8.04
C LYS A 48 -1.50 -1.79 -7.37
N SER A 49 -2.26 -0.71 -7.23
CA SER A 49 -1.78 0.48 -6.53
C SER A 49 -2.35 0.51 -5.12
N MET A 50 -1.56 1.01 -4.21
CA MET A 50 -1.94 1.12 -2.80
C MET A 50 -1.74 2.56 -2.33
N TYR A 51 -2.80 3.16 -1.78
CA TYR A 51 -2.67 4.48 -1.17
C TYR A 51 -1.83 4.39 0.10
N ILE A 52 -0.92 5.33 0.26
CA ILE A 52 -0.09 5.41 1.46
C ILE A 52 -0.35 6.69 2.26
N SER A 53 -1.47 7.35 1.98
CA SER A 53 -1.83 8.60 2.66
C SER A 53 -2.47 8.39 4.03
N ALA A 54 -2.94 7.19 4.34
CA ALA A 54 -3.53 6.93 5.64
C ALA A 54 -2.45 7.02 6.72
N LYS A 55 -2.75 7.76 7.79
CA LYS A 55 -1.76 8.03 8.84
C LYS A 55 -1.23 6.75 9.48
N SER A 56 -2.11 5.80 9.81
CA SER A 56 -1.70 4.55 10.43
C SER A 56 -0.76 3.75 9.54
N LEU A 57 -1.04 3.74 8.23
CA LEU A 57 -0.20 3.04 7.27
C LEU A 57 1.15 3.76 7.11
N ALA A 58 1.13 5.07 6.95
CA ALA A 58 2.34 5.86 6.80
C ALA A 58 3.25 5.73 8.02
N ASP A 59 2.67 5.82 9.22
CA ASP A 59 3.42 5.69 10.47
C ASP A 59 4.07 4.31 10.59
N SER A 60 3.39 3.26 10.15
CA SER A 60 3.94 1.90 10.17
C SER A 60 5.04 1.72 9.14
N LEU A 61 4.91 2.37 7.99
CA LEU A 61 5.89 2.22 6.90
C LEU A 61 7.19 2.98 7.16
N THR A 62 7.13 4.11 7.85
CA THR A 62 8.30 4.97 8.04
C THR A 62 9.53 4.22 8.58
N PRO A 63 9.43 3.48 9.71
CA PRO A 63 10.62 2.77 10.19
C PRO A 63 11.08 1.66 9.25
N MET A 64 10.15 1.04 8.53
CA MET A 64 10.50 -0.03 7.58
C MET A 64 11.26 0.53 6.38
N VAL A 65 10.84 1.70 5.90
CA VAL A 65 11.53 2.39 4.81
C VAL A 65 12.92 2.82 5.26
N ASP A 66 13.04 3.35 6.48
CA ASP A 66 14.34 3.75 7.02
C ASP A 66 15.31 2.57 7.07
N GLU A 67 14.83 1.40 7.49
CA GLU A 67 15.64 0.18 7.52
C GLU A 67 15.98 -0.33 6.11
N ASN A 68 15.22 0.07 5.12
CA ASN A 68 15.39 -0.34 3.73
C ASN A 68 16.13 0.74 2.91
N GLU A 69 17.04 1.46 3.55
CA GLU A 69 17.87 2.48 2.93
C GLU A 69 17.06 3.64 2.33
N GLY A 70 15.92 3.95 2.95
CA GLY A 70 15.04 5.00 2.49
C GLY A 70 14.19 4.65 1.28
N LYS A 71 14.15 3.37 0.90
CA LYS A 71 13.42 2.93 -0.28
C LYS A 71 12.17 2.16 0.08
N PHE A 72 11.12 2.33 -0.69
CA PHE A 72 9.89 1.56 -0.57
C PHE A 72 9.97 0.24 -1.34
N THR A 73 10.62 0.25 -2.48
CA THR A 73 10.73 -0.92 -3.35
C THR A 73 11.39 -2.09 -2.66
N GLY A 74 10.78 -3.25 -2.74
CA GLY A 74 11.30 -4.48 -2.14
C GLY A 74 10.72 -4.78 -0.77
N LEU A 75 9.99 -3.86 -0.16
CA LEU A 75 9.35 -4.13 1.12
C LEU A 75 8.20 -5.11 0.94
N LYS A 76 8.18 -6.16 1.76
CA LYS A 76 7.11 -7.15 1.75
C LYS A 76 6.37 -7.03 3.07
N LEU A 77 5.05 -6.85 2.97
CA LEU A 77 4.22 -6.47 4.12
C LEU A 77 2.98 -7.35 4.19
N LYS A 78 2.55 -7.61 5.42
CA LYS A 78 1.26 -8.21 5.69
C LYS A 78 0.38 -7.11 6.28
N ILE A 79 -0.72 -6.80 5.62
CA ILE A 79 -1.58 -5.66 5.96
C ILE A 79 -3.01 -6.13 6.15
N ARG A 80 -3.66 -5.60 7.17
CA ARG A 80 -5.09 -5.77 7.38
C ARG A 80 -5.63 -4.56 8.13
N LYS A 81 -6.94 -4.44 8.16
CA LYS A 81 -7.58 -3.46 9.03
C LYS A 81 -7.86 -4.10 10.39
N GLU A 82 -7.81 -3.29 11.41
CA GLU A 82 -8.12 -3.72 12.78
C GLU A 82 -9.55 -4.23 12.90
N SER A 83 -10.48 -3.60 12.16
CA SER A 83 -11.89 -4.01 12.15
C SER A 83 -12.49 -3.70 10.78
N ALA A 84 -13.76 -4.12 10.59
CA ALA A 84 -14.46 -3.88 9.33
C ALA A 84 -14.90 -2.43 9.14
N ASP A 85 -14.73 -1.58 10.13
CA ASP A 85 -15.06 -0.16 10.06
C ASP A 85 -14.16 0.51 9.01
N SER A 86 -14.75 1.35 8.16
CA SER A 86 -13.98 2.07 7.13
C SER A 86 -12.93 3.00 7.72
N ARG A 87 -13.09 3.41 8.98
CA ARG A 87 -12.15 4.28 9.69
C ARG A 87 -11.14 3.52 10.53
N ALA A 88 -11.20 2.19 10.52
CA ALA A 88 -10.29 1.39 11.33
C ALA A 88 -8.85 1.61 10.86
N PRO A 89 -7.89 1.66 11.79
CA PRO A 89 -6.49 1.79 11.40
C PRO A 89 -5.99 0.52 10.74
N TYR A 90 -4.93 0.66 9.96
CA TYR A 90 -4.26 -0.48 9.35
C TYR A 90 -3.27 -1.09 10.32
N ILE A 91 -3.18 -2.39 10.29
CA ILE A 91 -2.15 -3.14 11.02
C ILE A 91 -1.18 -3.67 9.98
N VAL A 92 0.07 -3.29 10.10
CA VAL A 92 1.11 -3.60 9.12
C VAL A 92 2.24 -4.34 9.80
N GLU A 93 2.59 -5.50 9.24
CA GLU A 93 3.73 -6.27 9.72
C GLU A 93 4.70 -6.52 8.57
N LYS A 94 5.99 -6.45 8.87
CA LYS A 94 7.00 -6.76 7.87
C LYS A 94 7.11 -8.27 7.70
N VAL A 95 7.11 -8.72 6.46
CA VAL A 95 7.28 -10.13 6.12
C VAL A 95 8.73 -10.34 5.69
N LYS A 96 9.34 -11.35 6.23
CA LYS A 96 10.73 -11.70 5.87
C LYS A 96 10.77 -12.57 4.63
#